data_e122b006cf5474c5d820b8f7387217fb
#
_entry.id   e122b006cf5474c5d820b8f7387217fb
#
_cell.length_a   1.000
_cell.length_b   1.000
_cell.length_c   1.000
_cell.angle_alpha   90.00
_cell.angle_beta   90.00
_cell.angle_gamma   90.00
#
_symmetry.space_group_name_H-M   'P 1'
#
loop_
_entity.id
_entity.type
_entity.pdbx_description
1 polymer ?
#
loop_
_entity_poly.entity_id
_entity_poly.type
_entity_poly.pdbx_seq_one_letter_code
_entity_poly.pdbx_strand_id
1 'polypeptide(L)'
;MTEAKRKIVETTSTSPLSPELESEETATLAVVEDKGPAGVGVLEKAMYLLNIVSQAPAPMTFTQLLRACGLPKGTLHRILTTLQREGLLRHDAYSKTFRLGLRFLELAHEVWSDFDLRVAAQDELVLLRDLVGESVHLAILDGNSAVVIASEDARQAGRISLGVGMRLPLHASAVGKAIAAYLDPLQQQDLLNTITLQALGPRTITSIDALRSELDLTRSRGYALANQESSSDTVALAAPVFDFEGRPIGAVAISGNASRLDTARAHNLSAAVIGAARKISHNSGGQSMSLAAKSEPPALANADVHCVSQVPSLLGEAPMWSTRDGALYWVDILTPTIHRFDAASRSSTETKLGSMLSLVVPKATGGLLIATPGGLMTVDDVGNLTRFSHPEFDRPGNRYNDGKCDRMGRLWVGTMDMGAAANRGNLFRVDADGSWKKMDTGFTVANGLGWSPDNTRMYFTDSHRKTIYQYDFDLINGVTANRRPLITFDSAAGSPDGLTVDADGCLWVAMWDDWCIVRFDPEGREMTRLRMPVPRPTSCCFGGQNLDVLYVTSARVRLTEDMLNSAPLSGSLFAVNIPGVRGLPETTFAG
;
A
#
# COMPACT_ATOMS: atom_id res chain seq x y z
N MET A 1 35.68 41.48 42.37
CA MET A 1 35.51 42.88 41.98
C MET A 1 34.16 42.96 41.40
N THR A 2 33.32 43.44 42.16
CA THR A 2 32.31 44.54 42.19
C THR A 2 31.02 44.18 41.47
N GLU A 3 29.96 43.81 42.20
CA GLU A 3 28.93 44.64 42.87
C GLU A 3 28.16 45.53 41.86
N ALA A 4 26.89 45.76 41.90
CA ALA A 4 25.85 45.68 42.92
C ALA A 4 24.44 45.94 42.36
N LYS A 5 23.48 45.37 43.06
CA LYS A 5 22.28 45.92 43.73
C LYS A 5 21.06 46.26 42.84
N ARG A 6 19.99 45.55 43.04
CA ARG A 6 18.80 45.64 43.92
C ARG A 6 17.84 46.83 43.66
N LYS A 7 16.56 46.54 43.42
CA LYS A 7 15.48 46.92 44.35
C LYS A 7 14.15 46.22 44.05
N ILE A 8 13.62 45.65 45.12
CA ILE A 8 12.28 45.10 45.34
C ILE A 8 11.37 46.26 45.80
N VAL A 9 10.10 46.26 45.44
CA VAL A 9 9.02 46.76 46.30
C VAL A 9 7.77 45.91 46.10
N GLU A 10 7.32 45.26 47.15
CA GLU A 10 5.99 44.71 47.42
C GLU A 10 4.99 45.79 47.81
N THR A 11 3.69 45.54 47.63
CA THR A 11 2.60 45.72 48.63
C THR A 11 1.31 45.14 48.04
N THR A 12 0.77 44.04 48.54
CA THR A 12 -0.36 43.78 49.48
C THR A 12 -1.58 44.70 49.28
N SER A 13 -2.82 44.30 49.24
CA SER A 13 -3.67 43.36 49.93
C SER A 13 -5.16 43.60 49.57
N THR A 14 -5.96 42.64 49.66
CA THR A 14 -7.22 42.26 50.36
C THR A 14 -8.46 42.07 49.51
N SER A 15 -8.99 40.85 49.66
CA SER A 15 -10.39 40.42 49.44
C SER A 15 -11.37 41.09 50.42
N PRO A 16 -12.72 41.08 50.20
CA PRO A 16 -13.49 39.88 50.49
C PRO A 16 -14.83 39.62 49.71
N LEU A 17 -15.23 38.34 49.71
CA LEU A 17 -16.57 37.73 49.90
C LEU A 17 -17.72 37.89 48.89
N SER A 18 -18.17 36.68 48.52
CA SER A 18 -19.34 36.23 47.76
C SER A 18 -20.72 36.69 48.32
N PRO A 19 -21.87 36.49 47.62
CA PRO A 19 -22.51 35.17 47.60
C PRO A 19 -23.20 34.72 46.29
N GLU A 20 -23.51 33.42 46.30
CA GLU A 20 -24.22 32.54 45.39
C GLU A 20 -25.53 33.04 44.80
N LEU A 21 -25.91 32.61 43.60
CA LEU A 21 -27.14 31.88 43.29
C LEU A 21 -27.23 31.48 41.80
N GLU A 22 -27.50 30.23 41.62
CA GLU A 22 -28.08 29.41 40.54
C GLU A 22 -28.60 30.12 39.27
N SER A 23 -28.24 29.59 38.06
CA SER A 23 -29.16 28.84 37.19
C SER A 23 -28.71 28.76 35.74
N GLU A 24 -28.94 27.59 35.19
CA GLU A 24 -29.13 27.21 33.79
C GLU A 24 -27.96 27.21 32.82
N GLU A 25 -27.48 25.99 32.57
CA GLU A 25 -26.72 25.60 31.39
C GLU A 25 -27.46 25.96 30.10
N THR A 26 -26.91 26.89 29.37
CA THR A 26 -27.12 27.03 27.92
C THR A 26 -25.78 26.95 27.26
N ALA A 27 -25.55 25.87 26.50
CA ALA A 27 -24.37 25.69 25.69
C ALA A 27 -24.21 26.84 24.70
N THR A 28 -23.35 27.77 25.03
CA THR A 28 -22.99 28.89 24.15
C THR A 28 -21.78 28.43 23.34
N LEU A 29 -22.01 28.13 22.05
CA LEU A 29 -20.97 28.04 21.04
C LEU A 29 -20.13 29.32 21.14
N ALA A 30 -18.84 29.17 21.40
CA ALA A 30 -17.86 30.25 21.40
C ALA A 30 -17.81 30.86 20.00
N VAL A 31 -18.46 32.00 19.84
CA VAL A 31 -18.30 32.88 18.68
C VAL A 31 -16.93 33.53 18.85
N VAL A 32 -15.99 33.14 18.05
CA VAL A 32 -14.77 33.90 17.79
C VAL A 32 -15.21 35.22 17.18
N GLU A 33 -15.07 36.31 17.92
CA GLU A 33 -15.21 37.67 17.37
C GLU A 33 -14.11 37.95 16.36
N ASP A 34 -14.32 37.50 15.11
CA ASP A 34 -13.58 38.03 13.97
C ASP A 34 -14.33 39.29 13.48
N LYS A 35 -13.81 40.46 13.81
CA LYS A 35 -14.25 41.74 13.26
C LYS A 35 -14.01 41.65 11.76
N GLY A 36 -15.08 41.61 10.98
CA GLY A 36 -15.04 41.52 9.53
C GLY A 36 -13.97 42.43 8.92
N PRO A 37 -13.25 41.99 7.90
CA PRO A 37 -11.98 42.55 7.47
C PRO A 37 -12.10 44.03 7.09
N ALA A 38 -11.47 44.89 7.87
CA ALA A 38 -11.29 46.31 7.55
C ALA A 38 -10.26 46.40 6.39
N GLY A 39 -10.68 46.97 5.25
CA GLY A 39 -9.82 47.16 4.07
C GLY A 39 -10.02 46.13 2.94
N VAL A 40 -10.92 45.18 3.09
CA VAL A 40 -11.21 44.11 2.11
C VAL A 40 -12.11 44.62 0.99
N GLY A 41 -11.82 44.19 -0.26
CA GLY A 41 -12.58 44.56 -1.47
C GLY A 41 -14.05 44.11 -1.43
N VAL A 42 -14.91 44.71 -2.27
CA VAL A 42 -16.35 44.38 -2.35
C VAL A 42 -16.58 42.92 -2.69
N LEU A 43 -15.71 42.31 -3.51
CA LEU A 43 -15.81 40.90 -3.91
C LEU A 43 -15.60 39.95 -2.71
N GLU A 44 -14.61 40.22 -1.88
CA GLU A 44 -14.33 39.40 -0.71
C GLU A 44 -15.48 39.45 0.30
N LYS A 45 -16.07 40.62 0.50
CA LYS A 45 -17.28 40.79 1.33
C LYS A 45 -18.48 40.03 0.76
N ALA A 46 -18.62 40.01 -0.57
CA ALA A 46 -19.68 39.25 -1.24
C ALA A 46 -19.46 37.73 -1.07
N MET A 47 -18.24 37.24 -1.26
CA MET A 47 -17.89 35.82 -1.05
C MET A 47 -18.07 35.38 0.41
N TYR A 48 -17.66 36.23 1.36
CA TYR A 48 -17.90 35.99 2.79
C TYR A 48 -19.40 35.85 3.11
N LEU A 49 -20.25 36.73 2.54
CA LEU A 49 -21.69 36.69 2.72
C LEU A 49 -22.31 35.42 2.10
N LEU A 50 -21.84 35.01 0.90
CA LEU A 50 -22.29 33.78 0.25
C LEU A 50 -21.93 32.55 1.08
N ASN A 51 -20.75 32.50 1.70
CA ASN A 51 -20.34 31.44 2.60
C ASN A 51 -21.24 31.35 3.84
N ILE A 52 -21.61 32.51 4.46
CA ILE A 52 -22.55 32.51 5.58
C ILE A 52 -23.90 31.92 5.17
N VAL A 53 -24.43 32.32 4.00
CA VAL A 53 -25.73 31.80 3.50
C VAL A 53 -25.64 30.29 3.16
N SER A 54 -24.52 29.82 2.63
CA SER A 54 -24.34 28.42 2.25
C SER A 54 -24.24 27.47 3.46
N GLN A 55 -23.65 27.95 4.55
CA GLN A 55 -23.45 27.18 5.79
C GLN A 55 -24.63 27.24 6.75
N ALA A 56 -25.58 28.15 6.51
CA ALA A 56 -26.73 28.32 7.39
C ALA A 56 -27.67 27.10 7.33
N PRO A 57 -28.10 26.53 8.47
CA PRO A 57 -28.99 25.39 8.53
C PRO A 57 -30.41 25.68 7.98
N ALA A 58 -30.76 26.97 7.85
CA ALA A 58 -32.04 27.44 7.30
C ALA A 58 -31.86 28.78 6.58
N PRO A 59 -32.79 29.15 5.66
CA PRO A 59 -32.75 30.44 4.97
C PRO A 59 -32.74 31.61 5.94
N MET A 60 -31.88 32.60 5.72
CA MET A 60 -31.64 33.72 6.65
C MET A 60 -32.38 34.99 6.25
N THR A 61 -32.94 35.71 7.23
CA THR A 61 -33.51 37.05 7.06
C THR A 61 -32.40 38.09 6.98
N PHE A 62 -32.72 39.30 6.43
CA PHE A 62 -31.79 40.44 6.41
C PHE A 62 -31.18 40.75 7.78
N THR A 63 -31.98 40.71 8.85
CA THR A 63 -31.52 40.99 10.20
C THR A 63 -30.55 39.92 10.72
N GLN A 64 -30.79 38.66 10.41
CA GLN A 64 -29.87 37.58 10.78
C GLN A 64 -28.54 37.70 10.03
N LEU A 65 -28.60 37.98 8.71
CA LEU A 65 -27.39 38.24 7.91
C LEU A 65 -26.62 39.46 8.43
N LEU A 66 -27.31 40.54 8.80
CA LEU A 66 -26.66 41.73 9.35
C LEU A 66 -25.89 41.44 10.64
N ARG A 67 -26.46 40.61 11.51
CA ARG A 67 -25.79 40.16 12.74
C ARG A 67 -24.62 39.23 12.47
N ALA A 68 -24.79 38.30 11.54
CA ALA A 68 -23.77 37.27 11.22
C ALA A 68 -22.56 37.85 10.48
N CYS A 69 -22.75 38.78 9.55
CA CYS A 69 -21.66 39.30 8.73
C CYS A 69 -20.94 40.54 9.31
N GLY A 70 -21.49 41.23 10.31
CA GLY A 70 -20.88 42.44 10.90
C GLY A 70 -20.73 43.62 9.94
N LEU A 71 -21.30 43.57 8.74
CA LEU A 71 -21.18 44.66 7.74
C LEU A 71 -22.14 45.81 8.04
N PRO A 72 -21.78 47.05 7.67
CA PRO A 72 -22.71 48.19 7.76
C PRO A 72 -23.98 47.91 6.91
N LYS A 73 -25.15 48.30 7.45
CA LYS A 73 -26.48 48.06 6.84
C LYS A 73 -26.55 48.43 5.35
N GLY A 74 -26.01 49.59 4.97
CA GLY A 74 -25.98 50.06 3.58
C GLY A 74 -25.09 49.21 2.67
N THR A 75 -23.96 48.73 3.20
CA THR A 75 -23.02 47.85 2.48
C THR A 75 -23.67 46.50 2.26
N LEU A 76 -24.25 45.89 3.30
CA LEU A 76 -24.97 44.61 3.19
C LEU A 76 -26.11 44.71 2.17
N HIS A 77 -26.95 45.74 2.24
CA HIS A 77 -28.06 45.91 1.31
C HIS A 77 -27.56 45.97 -0.15
N ARG A 78 -26.51 46.75 -0.43
CA ARG A 78 -25.95 46.88 -1.78
C ARG A 78 -25.39 45.54 -2.29
N ILE A 79 -24.67 44.80 -1.44
CA ILE A 79 -24.13 43.48 -1.82
C ILE A 79 -25.27 42.48 -2.10
N LEU A 80 -26.26 42.38 -1.20
CA LEU A 80 -27.43 41.49 -1.40
C LEU A 80 -28.18 41.82 -2.68
N THR A 81 -28.44 43.10 -2.97
CA THR A 81 -29.11 43.55 -4.19
C THR A 81 -28.31 43.16 -5.44
N THR A 82 -26.98 43.30 -5.40
CA THR A 82 -26.11 42.88 -6.51
C THR A 82 -26.14 41.38 -6.68
N LEU A 83 -25.95 40.58 -5.62
CA LEU A 83 -25.96 39.11 -5.68
C LEU A 83 -27.31 38.57 -6.14
N GLN A 84 -28.42 39.22 -5.79
CA GLN A 84 -29.75 38.88 -6.31
C GLN A 84 -29.87 39.17 -7.81
N ARG A 85 -29.41 40.36 -8.26
CA ARG A 85 -29.46 40.72 -9.69
C ARG A 85 -28.63 39.75 -10.53
N GLU A 86 -27.49 39.29 -10.04
CA GLU A 86 -26.62 38.34 -10.69
C GLU A 86 -27.11 36.86 -10.55
N GLY A 87 -28.25 36.63 -9.87
CA GLY A 87 -28.82 35.31 -9.66
C GLY A 87 -28.08 34.43 -8.66
N LEU A 88 -27.05 34.95 -7.97
CA LEU A 88 -26.26 34.21 -6.96
C LEU A 88 -26.99 34.07 -5.63
N LEU A 89 -27.96 34.98 -5.31
CA LEU A 89 -28.89 34.83 -4.21
C LEU A 89 -30.33 34.92 -4.69
N ARG A 90 -31.23 34.20 -4.02
CA ARG A 90 -32.68 34.35 -4.17
C ARG A 90 -33.26 34.92 -2.88
N HIS A 91 -34.17 35.87 -3.00
CA HIS A 91 -34.97 36.41 -1.91
C HIS A 91 -36.40 35.90 -2.03
N ASP A 92 -36.86 35.22 -1.00
CA ASP A 92 -38.26 34.83 -0.89
C ASP A 92 -39.03 36.01 -0.31
N ALA A 93 -39.92 36.59 -1.11
CA ALA A 93 -40.71 37.77 -0.71
C ALA A 93 -41.71 37.48 0.41
N TYR A 94 -42.15 36.23 0.56
CA TYR A 94 -43.10 35.82 1.58
C TYR A 94 -42.44 35.64 2.94
N SER A 95 -41.39 34.83 2.99
CA SER A 95 -40.62 34.55 4.21
C SER A 95 -39.58 35.63 4.53
N LYS A 96 -39.32 36.56 3.60
CA LYS A 96 -38.28 37.61 3.67
C LYS A 96 -36.89 37.06 3.94
N THR A 97 -36.61 35.86 3.41
CA THR A 97 -35.35 35.15 3.62
C THR A 97 -34.52 35.09 2.34
N PHE A 98 -33.19 34.97 2.54
CA PHE A 98 -32.21 34.79 1.47
C PHE A 98 -31.71 33.34 1.48
N ARG A 99 -31.47 32.77 0.27
CA ARG A 99 -30.84 31.49 0.03
C ARG A 99 -29.98 31.58 -1.22
N LEU A 100 -29.11 30.61 -1.46
CA LEU A 100 -28.31 30.53 -2.69
C LEU A 100 -29.23 30.49 -3.92
N GLY A 101 -28.83 31.19 -4.99
CA GLY A 101 -29.53 31.27 -6.26
C GLY A 101 -29.15 30.14 -7.21
N LEU A 102 -29.93 29.99 -8.31
CA LEU A 102 -29.70 28.94 -9.30
C LEU A 102 -28.49 29.20 -10.20
N ARG A 103 -27.96 30.43 -10.23
CA ARG A 103 -26.76 30.79 -11.01
C ARG A 103 -25.54 29.92 -10.64
N PHE A 104 -25.45 29.44 -9.40
CA PHE A 104 -24.43 28.49 -9.00
C PHE A 104 -24.52 27.15 -9.76
N LEU A 105 -25.71 26.66 -10.06
CA LEU A 105 -25.89 25.45 -10.86
C LEU A 105 -25.46 25.65 -12.31
N GLU A 106 -25.74 26.84 -12.88
CA GLU A 106 -25.31 27.17 -14.24
C GLU A 106 -23.80 27.28 -14.32
N LEU A 107 -23.15 27.97 -13.39
CA LEU A 107 -21.69 28.09 -13.32
C LEU A 107 -21.04 26.72 -13.05
N ALA A 108 -21.62 25.93 -12.17
CA ALA A 108 -21.13 24.57 -11.91
C ALA A 108 -21.28 23.66 -13.14
N HIS A 109 -22.35 23.83 -13.94
CA HIS A 109 -22.55 23.06 -15.18
C HIS A 109 -21.41 23.30 -16.19
N GLU A 110 -21.01 24.55 -16.39
CA GLU A 110 -19.86 24.89 -17.24
C GLU A 110 -18.55 24.24 -16.72
N VAL A 111 -18.31 24.29 -15.42
CA VAL A 111 -17.17 23.62 -14.78
C VAL A 111 -17.27 22.10 -14.89
N TRP A 112 -18.49 21.54 -14.78
CA TRP A 112 -18.72 20.09 -14.86
C TRP A 112 -18.68 19.55 -16.29
N SER A 113 -18.99 20.36 -17.30
CA SER A 113 -18.87 19.95 -18.71
C SER A 113 -17.43 19.72 -19.14
N ASP A 114 -16.46 20.37 -18.47
CA ASP A 114 -15.03 20.15 -18.65
C ASP A 114 -14.50 18.93 -17.85
N PHE A 115 -15.30 18.35 -16.93
CA PHE A 115 -14.92 17.22 -16.08
C PHE A 115 -15.56 15.92 -16.56
N ASP A 116 -14.98 15.30 -17.59
CA ASP A 116 -15.33 13.93 -18.04
C ASP A 116 -15.21 12.88 -16.93
N LEU A 117 -14.41 13.16 -15.86
CA LEU A 117 -14.11 12.25 -14.78
C LEU A 117 -15.36 11.79 -14.01
N ARG A 118 -16.33 12.67 -13.74
CA ARG A 118 -17.56 12.33 -13.03
C ARG A 118 -18.45 11.39 -13.88
N VAL A 119 -18.58 11.68 -15.16
CA VAL A 119 -19.35 10.85 -16.11
C VAL A 119 -18.68 9.50 -16.27
N ALA A 120 -17.35 9.49 -16.43
CA ALA A 120 -16.55 8.28 -16.56
C ALA A 120 -16.63 7.36 -15.32
N ALA A 121 -16.89 7.93 -14.13
CA ALA A 121 -16.92 7.20 -12.86
C ALA A 121 -18.31 6.69 -12.48
N GLN A 122 -19.39 7.23 -13.01
CA GLN A 122 -20.75 7.04 -12.47
C GLN A 122 -21.14 5.56 -12.32
N ASP A 123 -20.97 4.77 -13.36
CA ASP A 123 -21.33 3.35 -13.35
C ASP A 123 -20.41 2.55 -12.41
N GLU A 124 -19.12 2.86 -12.40
CA GLU A 124 -18.13 2.17 -11.55
C GLU A 124 -18.34 2.46 -10.06
N LEU A 125 -18.80 3.67 -9.68
CA LEU A 125 -19.15 3.98 -8.29
C LEU A 125 -20.32 3.13 -7.79
N VAL A 126 -21.36 2.98 -8.63
CA VAL A 126 -22.53 2.12 -8.32
C VAL A 126 -22.12 0.66 -8.20
N LEU A 127 -21.33 0.15 -9.16
CA LEU A 127 -20.84 -1.23 -9.15
C LEU A 127 -19.97 -1.51 -7.92
N LEU A 128 -19.04 -0.60 -7.61
CA LEU A 128 -18.18 -0.75 -6.44
C LEU A 128 -18.99 -0.73 -5.14
N ARG A 129 -19.95 0.21 -4.97
CA ARG A 129 -20.84 0.25 -3.80
C ARG A 129 -21.59 -1.09 -3.62
N ASP A 130 -22.16 -1.62 -4.68
CA ASP A 130 -22.95 -2.85 -4.62
C ASP A 130 -22.06 -4.09 -4.35
N LEU A 131 -20.81 -4.06 -4.80
CA LEU A 131 -19.83 -5.10 -4.53
C LEU A 131 -19.34 -5.09 -3.08
N VAL A 132 -18.97 -3.89 -2.54
CA VAL A 132 -18.32 -3.80 -1.22
C VAL A 132 -19.32 -3.61 -0.07
N GLY A 133 -20.53 -3.10 -0.36
CA GLY A 133 -21.60 -2.81 0.61
C GLY A 133 -21.35 -1.57 1.47
N GLU A 134 -20.34 -0.75 1.18
CA GLU A 134 -20.03 0.51 1.89
C GLU A 134 -20.22 1.72 0.95
N SER A 135 -20.25 2.94 1.52
CA SER A 135 -20.36 4.16 0.72
C SER A 135 -19.11 4.38 -0.11
N VAL A 136 -19.32 4.82 -1.35
CA VAL A 136 -18.26 5.08 -2.35
C VAL A 136 -18.28 6.53 -2.74
N HIS A 137 -17.13 7.15 -2.90
CA HIS A 137 -17.03 8.53 -3.37
C HIS A 137 -15.81 8.75 -4.24
N LEU A 138 -15.93 9.70 -5.13
CA LEU A 138 -14.87 10.20 -5.99
C LEU A 138 -14.51 11.61 -5.56
N ALA A 139 -13.23 11.91 -5.42
CA ALA A 139 -12.74 13.22 -5.05
C ALA A 139 -11.56 13.65 -5.94
N ILE A 140 -11.39 14.96 -6.09
CA ILE A 140 -10.26 15.60 -6.76
C ILE A 140 -9.47 16.44 -5.75
N LEU A 141 -8.22 16.77 -6.07
CA LEU A 141 -7.40 17.65 -5.25
C LEU A 141 -7.69 19.11 -5.57
N ASP A 142 -7.89 19.94 -4.53
CA ASP A 142 -7.99 21.38 -4.62
C ASP A 142 -7.21 22.02 -3.45
N GLY A 143 -6.02 22.54 -3.73
CA GLY A 143 -5.07 23.01 -2.73
C GLY A 143 -4.70 21.90 -1.75
N ASN A 144 -4.86 22.16 -0.45
CA ASN A 144 -4.54 21.23 0.63
C ASN A 144 -5.74 20.35 1.05
N SER A 145 -6.76 20.23 0.21
CA SER A 145 -7.97 19.47 0.48
C SER A 145 -8.37 18.60 -0.71
N ALA A 146 -8.98 17.46 -0.45
CA ALA A 146 -9.70 16.72 -1.46
C ALA A 146 -11.18 17.13 -1.47
N VAL A 147 -11.76 17.38 -2.64
CA VAL A 147 -13.16 17.78 -2.82
C VAL A 147 -13.94 16.63 -3.43
N VAL A 148 -15.01 16.20 -2.78
CA VAL A 148 -15.91 15.15 -3.28
C VAL A 148 -16.70 15.69 -4.47
N ILE A 149 -16.60 15.01 -5.63
CA ILE A 149 -17.30 15.37 -6.87
C ILE A 149 -18.42 14.41 -7.22
N ALA A 150 -18.38 13.16 -6.70
CA ALA A 150 -19.47 12.20 -6.83
C ALA A 150 -19.51 11.29 -5.60
N SER A 151 -20.69 10.80 -5.23
CA SER A 151 -20.87 9.92 -4.08
C SER A 151 -22.05 8.99 -4.28
N GLU A 152 -21.88 7.72 -3.90
CA GLU A 152 -22.90 6.69 -3.85
C GLU A 152 -22.99 6.13 -2.43
N ASP A 153 -24.08 6.41 -1.74
CA ASP A 153 -24.29 5.99 -0.36
C ASP A 153 -24.55 4.48 -0.25
N ALA A 154 -23.99 3.86 0.76
CA ALA A 154 -24.36 2.49 1.15
C ALA A 154 -25.85 2.40 1.49
N ARG A 155 -26.47 1.26 1.20
CA ARG A 155 -27.90 1.03 1.43
C ARG A 155 -28.26 0.76 2.88
N GLN A 156 -27.27 0.51 3.73
CA GLN A 156 -27.44 0.10 5.13
C GLN A 156 -27.50 1.28 6.11
N ALA A 157 -28.07 1.05 7.29
CA ALA A 157 -28.11 2.03 8.37
C ALA A 157 -26.70 2.28 8.95
N GLY A 158 -26.44 3.51 9.42
CA GLY A 158 -25.13 3.91 9.98
C GLY A 158 -24.02 3.99 8.93
N ARG A 159 -24.40 4.27 7.68
CA ARG A 159 -23.44 4.56 6.60
C ARG A 159 -22.72 5.88 6.83
N ILE A 160 -21.50 5.98 6.36
CA ILE A 160 -20.81 7.25 6.20
C ILE A 160 -21.30 7.89 4.90
N SER A 161 -21.86 9.08 4.96
CA SER A 161 -22.35 9.82 3.80
C SER A 161 -21.52 11.08 3.61
N LEU A 162 -20.93 11.23 2.43
CA LEU A 162 -20.11 12.39 2.04
C LEU A 162 -20.80 13.10 0.86
N GLY A 163 -21.29 14.32 1.12
CA GLY A 163 -21.96 15.10 0.09
C GLY A 163 -21.01 15.65 -0.98
N VAL A 164 -21.50 15.79 -2.22
CA VAL A 164 -20.77 16.49 -3.29
C VAL A 164 -20.46 17.92 -2.85
N GLY A 165 -19.21 18.38 -3.09
CA GLY A 165 -18.68 19.66 -2.64
C GLY A 165 -18.04 19.62 -1.24
N MET A 166 -18.14 18.50 -0.52
CA MET A 166 -17.48 18.36 0.79
C MET A 166 -15.97 18.34 0.64
N ARG A 167 -15.30 19.12 1.49
CA ARG A 167 -13.83 19.21 1.53
C ARG A 167 -13.30 18.30 2.64
N LEU A 168 -12.38 17.45 2.27
CA LEU A 168 -11.73 16.50 3.15
C LEU A 168 -10.26 16.91 3.34
N PRO A 169 -9.75 17.00 4.58
CA PRO A 169 -8.35 17.31 4.83
C PRO A 169 -7.44 16.28 4.18
N LEU A 170 -6.45 16.73 3.41
CA LEU A 170 -5.58 15.86 2.63
C LEU A 170 -4.89 14.80 3.50
N HIS A 171 -4.28 15.22 4.62
CA HIS A 171 -3.49 14.35 5.49
C HIS A 171 -4.30 13.31 6.28
N ALA A 172 -5.60 13.57 6.49
CA ALA A 172 -6.49 12.75 7.31
C ALA A 172 -7.55 11.98 6.47
N SER A 173 -7.51 12.09 5.14
CA SER A 173 -8.44 11.39 4.24
C SER A 173 -7.72 10.41 3.32
N ALA A 174 -8.34 9.26 3.07
CA ALA A 174 -7.78 8.28 2.14
C ALA A 174 -7.64 8.85 0.72
N VAL A 175 -8.65 9.57 0.22
CA VAL A 175 -8.60 10.21 -1.12
C VAL A 175 -7.49 11.24 -1.22
N GLY A 176 -7.30 12.09 -0.21
CA GLY A 176 -6.23 13.09 -0.19
C GLY A 176 -4.85 12.45 -0.24
N LYS A 177 -4.61 11.43 0.60
CA LYS A 177 -3.34 10.68 0.61
C LYS A 177 -3.13 9.90 -0.69
N ALA A 178 -4.20 9.32 -1.28
CA ALA A 178 -4.10 8.58 -2.54
C ALA A 178 -3.67 9.49 -3.70
N ILE A 179 -4.20 10.72 -3.79
CA ILE A 179 -3.79 11.68 -4.83
C ILE A 179 -2.38 12.21 -4.54
N ALA A 180 -2.12 12.66 -3.30
CA ALA A 180 -0.85 13.26 -2.91
C ALA A 180 0.36 12.31 -3.09
N ALA A 181 0.16 11.01 -2.93
CA ALA A 181 1.20 10.00 -3.11
C ALA A 181 1.74 9.96 -4.54
N TYR A 182 0.97 10.39 -5.53
CA TYR A 182 1.33 10.31 -6.96
C TYR A 182 1.56 11.67 -7.62
N LEU A 183 1.51 12.77 -6.88
CA LEU A 183 1.95 14.08 -7.38
C LEU A 183 3.42 14.02 -7.81
N ASP A 184 3.81 14.87 -8.75
CA ASP A 184 5.23 15.00 -9.07
C ASP A 184 6.02 15.47 -7.83
N PRO A 185 7.34 15.18 -7.75
CA PRO A 185 8.12 15.44 -6.55
C PRO A 185 8.14 16.90 -6.09
N LEU A 186 8.05 17.87 -7.02
CA LEU A 186 8.04 19.29 -6.69
C LEU A 186 6.70 19.70 -6.12
N GLN A 187 5.60 19.30 -6.77
CA GLN A 187 4.24 19.56 -6.27
C GLN A 187 4.01 18.92 -4.91
N GLN A 188 4.48 17.67 -4.71
CA GLN A 188 4.38 16.99 -3.41
C GLN A 188 5.18 17.72 -2.33
N GLN A 189 6.40 18.18 -2.66
CA GLN A 189 7.22 18.93 -1.71
C GLN A 189 6.57 20.28 -1.33
N ASP A 190 6.03 21.02 -2.30
CA ASP A 190 5.33 22.29 -2.06
C ASP A 190 4.08 22.08 -1.20
N LEU A 191 3.33 21.02 -1.46
CA LEU A 191 2.18 20.62 -0.65
C LEU A 191 2.61 20.32 0.80
N LEU A 192 3.64 19.52 1.02
CA LEU A 192 4.15 19.17 2.35
C LEU A 192 4.70 20.38 3.11
N ASN A 193 5.22 21.40 2.41
CA ASN A 193 5.70 22.63 3.02
C ASN A 193 4.57 23.58 3.48
N THR A 194 3.39 23.47 2.88
CA THR A 194 2.26 24.39 3.11
C THR A 194 1.12 23.80 3.92
N ILE A 195 1.07 22.46 4.05
CA ILE A 195 -0.04 21.79 4.73
C ILE A 195 0.01 21.97 6.25
N THR A 196 -1.15 22.22 6.85
CA THR A 196 -1.31 22.20 8.30
C THR A 196 -1.89 20.87 8.74
N LEU A 197 -1.19 20.17 9.63
CA LEU A 197 -1.56 18.84 10.13
C LEU A 197 -2.36 18.98 11.43
N GLN A 198 -3.66 19.23 11.32
CA GLN A 198 -4.55 19.32 12.47
C GLN A 198 -4.96 17.91 12.94
N ALA A 199 -4.90 17.64 14.23
CA ALA A 199 -5.45 16.43 14.83
C ALA A 199 -7.00 16.46 14.77
N LEU A 200 -7.61 15.51 14.06
CA LEU A 200 -9.05 15.42 13.82
C LEU A 200 -9.65 14.15 14.42
N GLY A 201 -8.92 13.06 14.40
CA GLY A 201 -9.28 11.78 14.96
C GLY A 201 -8.13 11.22 15.82
N PRO A 202 -8.36 10.11 16.50
CA PRO A 202 -7.38 9.52 17.43
C PRO A 202 -6.09 9.04 16.76
N ARG A 203 -6.12 8.84 15.45
CA ARG A 203 -4.98 8.34 14.67
C ARG A 203 -4.55 9.28 13.54
N THR A 204 -4.95 10.55 13.61
CA THR A 204 -4.53 11.54 12.60
C THR A 204 -3.01 11.67 12.55
N ILE A 205 -2.45 11.66 11.35
CA ILE A 205 -1.03 11.94 11.13
C ILE A 205 -0.77 13.42 11.38
N THR A 206 0.09 13.75 12.35
CA THR A 206 0.39 15.10 12.79
C THR A 206 1.84 15.52 12.60
N SER A 207 2.64 14.70 11.89
CA SER A 207 4.03 15.00 11.56
C SER A 207 4.27 14.87 10.06
N ILE A 208 5.05 15.77 9.48
CA ILE A 208 5.38 15.76 8.04
C ILE A 208 6.15 14.51 7.66
N ASP A 209 7.07 14.04 8.50
CA ASP A 209 7.85 12.83 8.21
C ASP A 209 6.95 11.57 8.21
N ALA A 210 5.99 11.48 9.14
CA ALA A 210 5.03 10.40 9.16
C ALA A 210 4.10 10.47 7.92
N LEU A 211 3.68 11.66 7.51
CA LEU A 211 2.87 11.83 6.30
C LEU A 211 3.66 11.43 5.06
N ARG A 212 4.94 11.83 4.93
CA ARG A 212 5.82 11.42 3.83
C ARG A 212 5.93 9.90 3.75
N SER A 213 6.20 9.25 4.88
CA SER A 213 6.29 7.79 4.95
C SER A 213 4.98 7.10 4.53
N GLU A 214 3.82 7.65 4.94
CA GLU A 214 2.51 7.12 4.53
C GLU A 214 2.23 7.34 3.03
N LEU A 215 2.69 8.46 2.44
CA LEU A 215 2.58 8.70 1.00
C LEU A 215 3.47 7.71 0.20
N ASP A 216 4.69 7.44 0.66
CA ASP A 216 5.57 6.44 0.05
C ASP A 216 4.97 5.05 0.15
N LEU A 217 4.40 4.69 1.32
CA LEU A 217 3.67 3.46 1.52
C LEU A 217 2.44 3.36 0.61
N THR A 218 1.67 4.45 0.47
CA THR A 218 0.51 4.55 -0.42
C THR A 218 0.91 4.33 -1.87
N ARG A 219 2.02 4.93 -2.32
CA ARG A 219 2.55 4.75 -3.67
C ARG A 219 2.95 3.29 -3.92
N SER A 220 3.64 2.67 -2.99
CA SER A 220 4.11 1.28 -3.13
C SER A 220 2.96 0.27 -3.15
N ARG A 221 1.95 0.41 -2.28
CA ARG A 221 0.81 -0.51 -2.21
C ARG A 221 -0.31 -0.23 -3.24
N GLY A 222 -0.33 0.97 -3.84
CA GLY A 222 -1.32 1.37 -4.85
C GLY A 222 -2.65 1.89 -4.30
N TYR A 223 -2.79 2.06 -2.98
CA TYR A 223 -3.97 2.61 -2.30
C TYR A 223 -3.60 3.28 -0.99
N ALA A 224 -4.39 4.25 -0.55
CA ALA A 224 -4.29 4.89 0.75
C ALA A 224 -5.32 4.32 1.72
N LEU A 225 -4.97 4.25 3.00
CA LEU A 225 -5.87 3.89 4.08
C LEU A 225 -5.94 5.06 5.08
N ALA A 226 -7.13 5.49 5.46
CA ALA A 226 -7.37 6.40 6.58
C ALA A 226 -8.13 5.62 7.66
N ASN A 227 -7.42 5.23 8.72
CA ASN A 227 -7.97 4.45 9.82
C ASN A 227 -8.21 5.35 11.02
N GLN A 228 -9.43 5.85 11.21
CA GLN A 228 -9.81 6.74 12.32
C GLN A 228 -8.95 8.04 12.37
N GLU A 229 -8.56 8.54 11.19
CA GLU A 229 -7.75 9.75 11.07
C GLU A 229 -8.58 11.01 10.98
N SER A 230 -9.74 10.97 10.32
CA SER A 230 -10.68 12.10 10.21
C SER A 230 -11.72 12.15 11.34
N SER A 231 -12.04 11.01 11.94
CA SER A 231 -12.94 10.87 13.08
C SER A 231 -12.68 9.53 13.79
N SER A 232 -13.22 9.34 14.99
CA SER A 232 -13.02 8.13 15.80
C SER A 232 -13.73 6.88 15.26
N ASP A 233 -14.68 7.04 14.37
CA ASP A 233 -15.58 5.98 13.90
C ASP A 233 -15.49 5.70 12.39
N THR A 234 -14.62 6.39 11.67
CA THR A 234 -14.52 6.26 10.20
C THR A 234 -13.23 5.56 9.78
N VAL A 235 -13.38 4.57 8.91
CA VAL A 235 -12.28 3.97 8.13
C VAL A 235 -12.59 4.17 6.65
N ALA A 236 -11.58 4.56 5.88
CA ALA A 236 -11.68 4.75 4.45
C ALA A 236 -10.45 4.20 3.73
N LEU A 237 -10.67 3.67 2.53
CA LEU A 237 -9.62 3.20 1.63
C LEU A 237 -9.83 3.82 0.26
N ALA A 238 -8.77 4.34 -0.37
CA ALA A 238 -8.85 5.02 -1.66
C ALA A 238 -7.74 4.60 -2.62
N ALA A 239 -8.06 4.57 -3.91
CA ALA A 239 -7.09 4.39 -4.97
C ALA A 239 -7.10 5.58 -5.95
N PRO A 240 -5.93 6.00 -6.46
CA PRO A 240 -5.81 7.15 -7.35
C PRO A 240 -6.40 6.86 -8.74
N VAL A 241 -6.94 7.90 -9.35
CA VAL A 241 -7.43 7.93 -10.74
C VAL A 241 -6.50 8.82 -11.54
N PHE A 242 -6.07 8.36 -12.72
CA PHE A 242 -5.05 9.02 -13.53
C PHE A 242 -5.59 9.49 -14.88
N ASP A 243 -4.96 10.54 -15.45
CA ASP A 243 -5.15 10.96 -16.85
C ASP A 243 -4.25 10.15 -17.81
N PHE A 244 -4.33 10.49 -19.11
CA PHE A 244 -3.53 9.84 -20.16
C PHE A 244 -2.01 10.10 -20.06
N GLU A 245 -1.58 11.11 -19.31
CA GLU A 245 -0.18 11.40 -19.03
C GLU A 245 0.31 10.75 -17.74
N GLY A 246 -0.58 10.02 -17.04
CA GLY A 246 -0.28 9.36 -15.79
C GLY A 246 -0.26 10.27 -14.57
N ARG A 247 -0.84 11.47 -14.67
CA ARG A 247 -0.98 12.38 -13.53
C ARG A 247 -2.24 12.03 -12.73
N PRO A 248 -2.20 12.11 -11.40
CA PRO A 248 -3.37 11.85 -10.59
C PRO A 248 -4.40 12.98 -10.74
N ILE A 249 -5.55 12.67 -11.33
CA ILE A 249 -6.66 13.62 -11.53
C ILE A 249 -7.75 13.49 -10.46
N GLY A 250 -7.70 12.44 -9.65
CA GLY A 250 -8.64 12.20 -8.57
C GLY A 250 -8.34 10.91 -7.82
N ALA A 251 -9.25 10.52 -6.93
CA ALA A 251 -9.23 9.22 -6.28
C ALA A 251 -10.64 8.73 -6.00
N VAL A 252 -10.87 7.43 -6.14
CA VAL A 252 -12.09 6.74 -5.72
C VAL A 252 -11.85 6.08 -4.37
N ALA A 253 -12.82 6.17 -3.47
CA ALA A 253 -12.72 5.62 -2.14
C ALA A 253 -13.99 4.89 -1.69
N ILE A 254 -13.79 3.93 -0.80
CA ILE A 254 -14.84 3.39 0.05
C ILE A 254 -14.68 3.97 1.45
N SER A 255 -15.79 4.21 2.14
CA SER A 255 -15.79 4.64 3.55
C SER A 255 -16.91 3.98 4.32
N GLY A 256 -16.59 3.57 5.55
CA GLY A 256 -17.51 2.87 6.42
C GLY A 256 -17.21 3.14 7.89
N ASN A 257 -18.15 2.73 8.75
CA ASN A 257 -17.94 2.79 10.20
C ASN A 257 -16.90 1.75 10.62
N ALA A 258 -15.98 2.13 11.50
CA ALA A 258 -14.87 1.30 11.98
C ALA A 258 -15.31 -0.04 12.59
N SER A 259 -16.56 -0.12 13.05
CA SER A 259 -17.13 -1.39 13.56
C SER A 259 -17.47 -2.42 12.46
N ARG A 260 -17.61 -1.98 11.20
CA ARG A 260 -17.92 -2.83 10.05
C ARG A 260 -16.78 -2.91 9.05
N LEU A 261 -16.13 -1.79 8.81
CA LEU A 261 -14.97 -1.67 7.92
C LEU A 261 -13.73 -1.53 8.80
N ASP A 262 -13.29 -2.65 9.38
CA ASP A 262 -12.00 -2.69 10.06
C ASP A 262 -10.84 -2.68 9.05
N THR A 263 -9.62 -2.53 9.55
CA THR A 263 -8.42 -2.45 8.73
C THR A 263 -8.21 -3.71 7.87
N ALA A 264 -8.48 -4.89 8.40
CA ALA A 264 -8.32 -6.15 7.67
C ALA A 264 -9.30 -6.24 6.51
N ARG A 265 -10.58 -5.92 6.75
CA ARG A 265 -11.61 -5.89 5.70
C ARG A 265 -11.30 -4.81 4.65
N ALA A 266 -10.82 -3.63 5.06
CA ALA A 266 -10.42 -2.58 4.14
C ALA A 266 -9.29 -3.07 3.20
N HIS A 267 -8.27 -3.75 3.72
CA HIS A 267 -7.21 -4.33 2.90
C HIS A 267 -7.73 -5.41 1.93
N ASN A 268 -8.65 -6.27 2.37
CA ASN A 268 -9.28 -7.28 1.50
C ASN A 268 -10.09 -6.65 0.35
N LEU A 269 -10.63 -5.44 0.53
CA LEU A 269 -11.37 -4.71 -0.49
C LEU A 269 -10.47 -3.85 -1.40
N SER A 270 -9.17 -3.78 -1.14
CA SER A 270 -8.24 -2.92 -1.90
C SER A 270 -8.21 -3.25 -3.40
N ALA A 271 -8.24 -4.52 -3.77
CA ALA A 271 -8.26 -4.94 -5.16
C ALA A 271 -9.51 -4.41 -5.90
N ALA A 272 -10.69 -4.42 -5.26
CA ALA A 272 -11.91 -3.89 -5.84
C ALA A 272 -11.83 -2.37 -6.05
N VAL A 273 -11.31 -1.63 -5.07
CA VAL A 273 -11.16 -0.16 -5.16
C VAL A 273 -10.11 0.23 -6.22
N ILE A 274 -8.97 -0.47 -6.28
CA ILE A 274 -7.95 -0.27 -7.32
C ILE A 274 -8.52 -0.61 -8.70
N GLY A 275 -9.30 -1.70 -8.82
CA GLY A 275 -9.97 -2.09 -10.06
C GLY A 275 -10.93 -1.02 -10.57
N ALA A 276 -11.76 -0.45 -9.69
CA ALA A 276 -12.66 0.66 -10.02
C ALA A 276 -11.87 1.92 -10.43
N ALA A 277 -10.82 2.28 -9.68
CA ALA A 277 -9.96 3.43 -10.02
C ALA A 277 -9.34 3.31 -11.42
N ARG A 278 -8.86 2.11 -11.78
CA ARG A 278 -8.31 1.83 -13.12
C ARG A 278 -9.35 1.97 -14.23
N LYS A 279 -10.55 1.45 -14.04
CA LYS A 279 -11.63 1.58 -15.02
C LYS A 279 -12.05 3.04 -15.19
N ILE A 280 -12.18 3.78 -14.08
CA ILE A 280 -12.48 5.21 -14.14
C ILE A 280 -11.37 5.96 -14.88
N SER A 281 -10.09 5.68 -14.63
CA SER A 281 -8.95 6.25 -15.36
C SER A 281 -9.07 5.95 -16.87
N HIS A 282 -9.37 4.72 -17.24
CA HIS A 282 -9.57 4.32 -18.64
C HIS A 282 -10.73 5.07 -19.31
N ASN A 283 -11.87 5.15 -18.63
CA ASN A 283 -13.08 5.82 -19.13
C ASN A 283 -12.91 7.34 -19.28
N SER A 284 -12.00 7.95 -18.49
CA SER A 284 -11.66 9.39 -18.53
C SER A 284 -10.63 9.72 -19.62
N GLY A 285 -10.32 8.79 -20.54
CA GLY A 285 -9.24 8.95 -21.52
C GLY A 285 -7.85 8.82 -20.88
N GLY A 286 -7.80 8.53 -19.58
CA GLY A 286 -6.56 8.19 -18.89
C GLY A 286 -6.08 6.84 -19.40
N GLN A 287 -4.83 6.76 -19.81
CA GLN A 287 -4.17 5.47 -19.79
C GLN A 287 -4.16 5.06 -18.31
N SER A 288 -4.72 3.90 -18.00
CA SER A 288 -4.33 3.21 -16.78
C SER A 288 -2.84 3.44 -16.66
N MET A 289 -2.36 4.12 -15.59
CA MET A 289 -0.95 4.02 -15.29
C MET A 289 -0.68 2.54 -15.01
N SER A 290 -0.46 1.82 -16.07
CA SER A 290 0.63 0.92 -16.13
C SER A 290 1.84 1.77 -15.82
N LEU A 291 2.47 1.55 -14.69
CA LEU A 291 3.91 1.72 -14.59
C LEU A 291 4.45 1.06 -15.85
N ALA A 292 4.82 1.89 -16.89
CA ALA A 292 5.12 1.47 -18.25
C ALA A 292 4.04 0.57 -18.89
N ALA A 293 3.08 1.21 -19.62
CA ALA A 293 2.06 0.52 -20.40
C ALA A 293 2.70 -0.46 -21.38
N LYS A 294 2.60 -1.73 -21.06
CA LYS A 294 2.51 -2.81 -22.03
C LYS A 294 1.25 -3.59 -21.67
N SER A 295 0.44 -3.86 -22.70
CA SER A 295 -0.80 -4.59 -22.63
C SER A 295 -0.77 -5.71 -21.59
N GLU A 296 -1.42 -5.52 -20.44
CA GLU A 296 -1.69 -6.63 -19.51
C GLU A 296 -2.51 -7.68 -20.27
N PRO A 297 -2.12 -8.94 -20.20
CA PRO A 297 -3.07 -9.98 -20.54
C PRO A 297 -4.26 -9.83 -19.57
N PRO A 298 -5.51 -9.81 -20.07
CA PRO A 298 -6.72 -9.53 -19.26
C PRO A 298 -6.94 -10.48 -18.09
N ALA A 299 -6.16 -11.54 -18.01
CA ALA A 299 -6.28 -12.60 -17.01
C ALA A 299 -5.75 -12.25 -15.61
N LEU A 300 -4.86 -11.25 -15.43
CA LEU A 300 -4.21 -10.97 -14.14
C LEU A 300 -4.84 -9.83 -13.35
N ALA A 301 -5.63 -8.98 -13.98
CA ALA A 301 -6.42 -7.95 -13.29
C ALA A 301 -7.44 -8.49 -12.27
N ASN A 302 -7.77 -9.80 -12.34
CA ASN A 302 -8.72 -10.50 -11.48
C ASN A 302 -8.07 -11.66 -10.69
N ALA A 303 -6.74 -11.67 -10.52
CA ALA A 303 -6.10 -12.70 -9.71
C ALA A 303 -6.48 -12.51 -8.23
N ASP A 304 -7.20 -13.49 -7.69
CA ASP A 304 -7.68 -13.45 -6.31
C ASP A 304 -6.58 -13.98 -5.38
N VAL A 305 -6.05 -13.10 -4.52
CA VAL A 305 -4.99 -13.42 -3.56
C VAL A 305 -5.61 -13.90 -2.26
N HIS A 306 -5.47 -15.18 -1.96
CA HIS A 306 -5.99 -15.79 -0.75
C HIS A 306 -4.89 -16.07 0.26
N CYS A 307 -5.10 -15.70 1.53
CA CYS A 307 -4.29 -16.20 2.63
C CYS A 307 -4.67 -17.67 2.91
N VAL A 308 -3.73 -18.59 2.73
CA VAL A 308 -3.97 -20.04 2.91
C VAL A 308 -3.41 -20.59 4.22
N SER A 309 -2.46 -19.88 4.83
CA SER A 309 -1.95 -20.19 6.18
C SER A 309 -1.62 -18.88 6.89
N GLN A 310 -2.26 -18.67 8.04
CA GLN A 310 -2.07 -17.48 8.89
C GLN A 310 -0.97 -17.68 9.96
N VAL A 311 -0.07 -18.63 9.74
CA VAL A 311 1.10 -18.81 10.63
C VAL A 311 2.06 -17.64 10.40
N PRO A 312 2.23 -16.73 11.36
CA PRO A 312 2.94 -15.47 11.13
C PRO A 312 4.46 -15.69 11.21
N SER A 313 5.08 -16.06 10.09
CA SER A 313 6.53 -16.18 9.99
C SER A 313 7.21 -14.82 10.18
N LEU A 314 8.28 -14.75 10.97
CA LEU A 314 9.12 -13.55 11.05
C LEU A 314 9.78 -13.28 9.71
N LEU A 315 10.32 -14.33 9.07
CA LEU A 315 10.91 -14.27 7.74
C LEU A 315 10.60 -15.58 7.01
N GLY A 316 9.37 -15.66 6.45
CA GLY A 316 8.93 -16.79 5.65
C GLY A 316 9.65 -16.78 4.31
N GLU A 317 10.27 -17.91 3.90
CA GLU A 317 11.16 -17.97 2.73
C GLU A 317 11.19 -19.34 2.05
N ALA A 318 11.82 -19.39 0.86
CA ALA A 318 12.14 -20.58 0.09
C ALA A 318 10.94 -21.54 -0.09
N PRO A 319 9.78 -21.07 -0.62
CA PRO A 319 8.65 -21.95 -0.88
C PRO A 319 9.01 -22.98 -1.97
N MET A 320 8.69 -24.23 -1.70
CA MET A 320 8.98 -25.36 -2.59
C MET A 320 7.77 -26.29 -2.68
N TRP A 321 7.21 -26.45 -3.86
CA TRP A 321 6.12 -27.39 -4.10
C TRP A 321 6.64 -28.80 -4.37
N SER A 322 6.18 -29.74 -3.58
CA SER A 322 6.42 -31.18 -3.81
C SER A 322 5.23 -31.81 -4.54
N THR A 323 5.40 -32.14 -5.81
CA THR A 323 4.36 -32.87 -6.58
C THR A 323 4.13 -34.26 -6.05
N ARG A 324 5.16 -34.88 -5.45
CA ARG A 324 5.06 -36.21 -4.81
C ARG A 324 4.13 -36.17 -3.60
N ASP A 325 4.28 -35.15 -2.76
CA ASP A 325 3.60 -35.05 -1.47
C ASP A 325 2.28 -34.25 -1.57
N GLY A 326 2.01 -33.61 -2.72
CA GLY A 326 0.87 -32.71 -2.91
C GLY A 326 0.89 -31.52 -1.93
N ALA A 327 2.06 -31.10 -1.52
CA ALA A 327 2.26 -30.15 -0.43
C ALA A 327 3.32 -29.09 -0.74
N LEU A 328 3.15 -27.91 -0.13
CA LEU A 328 4.13 -26.85 -0.13
C LEU A 328 4.97 -26.91 1.14
N TYR A 329 6.26 -26.79 1.00
CA TYR A 329 7.22 -26.59 2.08
C TYR A 329 7.76 -25.17 2.03
N TRP A 330 7.98 -24.52 3.20
CA TRP A 330 8.70 -23.27 3.33
C TRP A 330 9.36 -23.18 4.69
N VAL A 331 10.20 -22.20 4.89
CA VAL A 331 10.93 -21.99 6.16
C VAL A 331 10.58 -20.65 6.81
N ASP A 332 10.64 -20.57 8.13
CA ASP A 332 10.86 -19.31 8.85
C ASP A 332 12.33 -19.26 9.29
N ILE A 333 13.09 -18.36 8.67
CA ILE A 333 14.55 -18.25 8.91
C ILE A 333 14.83 -17.81 10.35
N LEU A 334 14.07 -16.84 10.86
CA LEU A 334 14.34 -16.17 12.15
C LEU A 334 13.65 -16.84 13.34
N THR A 335 12.56 -17.58 13.10
CA THR A 335 11.98 -18.50 14.07
C THR A 335 12.17 -19.92 13.52
N PRO A 336 13.32 -20.55 13.72
CA PRO A 336 13.76 -21.71 12.94
C PRO A 336 12.73 -22.80 12.84
N THR A 337 11.93 -22.80 11.76
CA THR A 337 10.79 -23.68 11.57
C THR A 337 10.67 -24.09 10.10
N ILE A 338 10.48 -25.39 9.86
CA ILE A 338 10.00 -25.90 8.58
C ILE A 338 8.47 -25.96 8.65
N HIS A 339 7.82 -25.35 7.71
CA HIS A 339 6.38 -25.41 7.54
C HIS A 339 6.02 -26.32 6.36
N ARG A 340 4.91 -27.02 6.48
CA ARG A 340 4.32 -27.83 5.40
C ARG A 340 2.83 -27.50 5.30
N PHE A 341 2.37 -27.07 4.13
CA PHE A 341 0.96 -26.85 3.81
C PHE A 341 0.47 -27.94 2.87
N ASP A 342 -0.52 -28.69 3.30
CA ASP A 342 -1.21 -29.72 2.52
C ASP A 342 -2.36 -29.09 1.74
N ALA A 343 -2.27 -29.10 0.42
CA ALA A 343 -3.24 -28.40 -0.43
C ALA A 343 -4.62 -29.11 -0.46
N ALA A 344 -4.68 -30.41 -0.23
CA ALA A 344 -5.92 -31.17 -0.25
C ALA A 344 -6.72 -30.95 1.02
N SER A 345 -6.08 -31.04 2.19
CA SER A 345 -6.71 -30.81 3.49
C SER A 345 -6.75 -29.34 3.92
N ARG A 346 -6.03 -28.47 3.23
CA ARG A 346 -5.80 -27.06 3.57
C ARG A 346 -5.28 -26.87 5.01
N SER A 347 -4.46 -27.78 5.48
CA SER A 347 -3.86 -27.75 6.81
C SER A 347 -2.37 -27.50 6.76
N SER A 348 -1.86 -26.81 7.77
CA SER A 348 -0.42 -26.55 7.95
C SER A 348 0.11 -27.34 9.13
N THR A 349 1.33 -27.86 9.00
CA THR A 349 2.11 -28.46 10.08
C THR A 349 3.46 -27.75 10.20
N GLU A 350 4.06 -27.82 11.39
CA GLU A 350 5.30 -27.16 11.74
C GLU A 350 6.30 -28.13 12.34
N THR A 351 7.56 -28.04 11.94
CA THR A 351 8.69 -28.71 12.58
C THR A 351 9.71 -27.67 13.03
N LYS A 352 9.81 -27.44 14.35
CA LYS A 352 10.74 -26.49 14.93
C LYS A 352 12.14 -27.10 15.04
N LEU A 353 13.14 -26.32 14.68
CA LEU A 353 14.54 -26.73 14.71
C LEU A 353 15.34 -25.87 15.72
N GLY A 354 16.45 -26.40 16.18
CA GLY A 354 17.33 -25.71 17.15
C GLY A 354 18.33 -24.72 16.51
N SER A 355 18.33 -24.58 15.18
CA SER A 355 19.27 -23.73 14.47
C SER A 355 18.57 -23.02 13.32
N MET A 356 18.99 -21.80 13.02
CA MET A 356 18.55 -21.05 11.83
C MET A 356 18.65 -21.92 10.59
N LEU A 357 17.65 -21.81 9.69
CA LEU A 357 17.65 -22.46 8.37
C LEU A 357 17.14 -21.48 7.33
N SER A 358 17.62 -21.61 6.10
CA SER A 358 17.31 -20.63 5.04
C SER A 358 16.60 -21.19 3.83
N LEU A 359 16.65 -22.51 3.65
CA LEU A 359 15.90 -23.21 2.59
C LEU A 359 15.51 -24.62 3.02
N VAL A 360 14.53 -25.17 2.32
CA VAL A 360 14.09 -26.56 2.44
C VAL A 360 13.84 -27.14 1.05
N VAL A 361 14.41 -28.31 0.76
CA VAL A 361 14.22 -29.01 -0.51
C VAL A 361 13.92 -30.48 -0.23
N PRO A 362 12.79 -31.03 -0.73
CA PRO A 362 12.52 -32.46 -0.66
C PRO A 362 13.58 -33.25 -1.42
N LYS A 363 14.00 -34.40 -0.86
CA LYS A 363 14.94 -35.30 -1.51
C LYS A 363 14.21 -36.35 -2.35
N ALA A 364 14.80 -36.74 -3.47
CA ALA A 364 14.28 -37.83 -4.30
C ALA A 364 14.21 -39.16 -3.54
N THR A 365 15.15 -39.39 -2.61
CA THR A 365 15.28 -40.58 -1.77
C THR A 365 14.38 -40.57 -0.52
N GLY A 366 13.62 -39.51 -0.30
CA GLY A 366 12.82 -39.24 0.92
C GLY A 366 13.53 -38.36 1.93
N GLY A 367 12.74 -37.75 2.85
CA GLY A 367 13.22 -36.74 3.77
C GLY A 367 13.48 -35.38 3.10
N LEU A 368 14.13 -34.48 3.83
CA LEU A 368 14.40 -33.10 3.40
C LEU A 368 15.89 -32.78 3.45
N LEU A 369 16.35 -31.91 2.55
CA LEU A 369 17.62 -31.21 2.64
C LEU A 369 17.35 -29.78 3.06
N ILE A 370 18.09 -29.28 4.07
CA ILE A 370 17.99 -27.90 4.57
C ILE A 370 19.37 -27.25 4.60
N ALA A 371 19.40 -25.93 4.53
CA ALA A 371 20.63 -25.16 4.72
C ALA A 371 20.60 -24.45 6.07
N THR A 372 21.65 -24.67 6.87
CA THR A 372 21.89 -24.02 8.17
C THR A 372 23.23 -23.30 8.15
N PRO A 373 23.54 -22.36 9.08
CA PRO A 373 24.87 -21.77 9.14
C PRO A 373 26.00 -22.82 9.30
N GLY A 374 25.68 -23.98 9.89
CA GLY A 374 26.63 -25.10 10.05
C GLY A 374 26.79 -26.00 8.83
N GLY A 375 26.15 -25.69 7.70
CA GLY A 375 26.21 -26.48 6.46
C GLY A 375 24.82 -26.96 5.98
N LEU A 376 24.85 -27.73 4.92
CA LEU A 376 23.69 -28.44 4.41
C LEU A 376 23.43 -29.69 5.25
N MET A 377 22.21 -29.86 5.74
CA MET A 377 21.81 -30.95 6.61
C MET A 377 20.68 -31.75 5.97
N THR A 378 20.69 -33.06 6.09
CA THR A 378 19.51 -33.88 5.80
C THR A 378 18.65 -34.01 7.06
N VAL A 379 17.34 -33.96 6.86
CA VAL A 379 16.33 -34.18 7.91
C VAL A 379 15.59 -35.46 7.56
N ASP A 380 15.59 -36.43 8.45
CA ASP A 380 14.82 -37.67 8.29
C ASP A 380 13.34 -37.47 8.72
N ASP A 381 12.51 -38.50 8.53
CA ASP A 381 11.07 -38.45 8.83
C ASP A 381 10.75 -38.26 10.33
N VAL A 382 11.74 -38.46 11.22
CA VAL A 382 11.62 -38.25 12.66
C VAL A 382 12.29 -36.95 13.16
N GLY A 383 12.85 -36.14 12.23
CA GLY A 383 13.44 -34.84 12.52
C GLY A 383 14.91 -34.84 12.93
N ASN A 384 15.64 -35.97 12.79
CA ASN A 384 17.07 -36.00 13.05
C ASN A 384 17.86 -35.29 11.96
N LEU A 385 18.86 -34.49 12.39
CA LEU A 385 19.73 -33.75 11.50
C LEU A 385 21.06 -34.47 11.31
N THR A 386 21.43 -34.69 10.06
CA THR A 386 22.74 -35.24 9.69
C THR A 386 23.42 -34.31 8.70
N ARG A 387 24.71 -33.95 8.98
CA ARG A 387 25.46 -33.09 8.05
C ARG A 387 25.71 -33.82 6.73
N PHE A 388 25.32 -33.14 5.66
CA PHE A 388 25.50 -33.66 4.29
C PHE A 388 26.70 -33.02 3.58
N SER A 389 26.79 -31.66 3.60
CA SER A 389 27.85 -30.93 2.91
C SER A 389 28.05 -29.55 3.57
N HIS A 390 29.21 -28.89 3.35
CA HIS A 390 29.46 -27.55 3.90
C HIS A 390 30.32 -26.69 2.97
N PRO A 391 29.74 -26.20 1.84
CA PRO A 391 30.47 -25.37 0.87
C PRO A 391 31.08 -24.09 1.43
N GLU A 392 30.46 -23.45 2.42
CA GLU A 392 30.87 -22.15 2.99
C GLU A 392 31.67 -22.30 4.31
N PHE A 393 32.32 -23.46 4.51
CA PHE A 393 33.03 -23.80 5.75
C PHE A 393 34.16 -22.81 6.13
N ASP A 394 34.75 -22.13 5.14
CA ASP A 394 35.84 -21.16 5.29
C ASP A 394 35.38 -19.73 5.62
N ARG A 395 34.06 -19.50 5.71
CA ARG A 395 33.46 -18.19 5.98
C ARG A 395 32.40 -18.24 7.09
N PRO A 396 32.80 -18.35 8.36
CA PRO A 396 31.85 -18.54 9.47
C PRO A 396 30.93 -17.34 9.72
N GLY A 397 31.21 -16.16 9.14
CA GLY A 397 30.32 -14.99 9.16
C GLY A 397 29.24 -15.00 8.10
N ASN A 398 29.27 -15.97 7.17
CA ASN A 398 28.25 -16.14 6.14
C ASN A 398 27.18 -17.15 6.55
N ARG A 399 26.01 -17.01 5.94
CA ARG A 399 24.94 -18.03 5.95
C ARG A 399 24.50 -18.33 4.54
N TYR A 400 23.90 -19.48 4.33
CA TYR A 400 23.12 -19.74 3.13
C TYR A 400 21.87 -18.84 3.15
N ASN A 401 21.35 -18.52 1.95
CA ASN A 401 20.13 -17.74 1.84
C ASN A 401 19.12 -18.49 0.98
N ASP A 402 19.01 -18.23 -0.30
CA ASP A 402 18.06 -18.92 -1.19
C ASP A 402 18.76 -19.99 -2.04
N GLY A 403 17.99 -20.97 -2.49
CA GLY A 403 18.50 -22.08 -3.31
C GLY A 403 17.40 -22.93 -3.90
N LYS A 404 17.67 -23.50 -5.07
CA LYS A 404 16.80 -24.44 -5.81
C LYS A 404 17.60 -25.54 -6.48
N CYS A 405 16.92 -26.64 -6.84
CA CYS A 405 17.53 -27.68 -7.66
C CYS A 405 17.33 -27.42 -9.15
N ASP A 406 18.39 -27.63 -9.94
CA ASP A 406 18.28 -27.71 -11.39
C ASP A 406 17.57 -29.01 -11.84
N ARG A 407 17.28 -29.14 -13.12
CA ARG A 407 16.53 -30.28 -13.65
C ARG A 407 17.27 -31.62 -13.53
N MET A 408 18.56 -31.61 -13.17
CA MET A 408 19.35 -32.84 -12.86
C MET A 408 19.35 -33.14 -11.34
N GLY A 409 18.63 -32.36 -10.53
CA GLY A 409 18.54 -32.56 -9.08
C GLY A 409 19.74 -32.08 -8.29
N ARG A 410 20.63 -31.26 -8.87
CA ARG A 410 21.75 -30.63 -8.16
C ARG A 410 21.27 -29.36 -7.48
N LEU A 411 21.62 -29.19 -6.21
CA LEU A 411 21.27 -27.97 -5.50
C LEU A 411 22.18 -26.80 -5.93
N TRP A 412 21.57 -25.69 -6.29
CA TRP A 412 22.23 -24.39 -6.43
C TRP A 412 21.82 -23.52 -5.27
N VAL A 413 22.81 -22.97 -4.54
CA VAL A 413 22.56 -22.24 -3.30
C VAL A 413 23.45 -21.02 -3.21
N GLY A 414 22.81 -19.88 -2.90
CA GLY A 414 23.45 -18.61 -2.66
C GLY A 414 23.80 -18.42 -1.17
N THR A 415 24.85 -17.65 -0.91
CA THR A 415 25.26 -17.27 0.44
C THR A 415 25.35 -15.76 0.61
N MET A 416 25.29 -15.30 1.84
CA MET A 416 25.46 -13.90 2.20
C MET A 416 26.13 -13.75 3.56
N ASP A 417 26.76 -12.62 3.80
CA ASP A 417 27.24 -12.24 5.14
C ASP A 417 26.05 -11.97 6.08
N MET A 418 26.10 -12.42 7.34
CA MET A 418 25.00 -12.22 8.31
C MET A 418 24.70 -10.74 8.59
N GLY A 419 25.68 -9.86 8.44
CA GLY A 419 25.54 -8.41 8.51
C GLY A 419 25.26 -7.74 7.16
N ALA A 420 25.04 -8.52 6.09
CA ALA A 420 24.88 -8.04 4.71
C ALA A 420 26.07 -7.19 4.20
N ALA A 421 27.29 -7.51 4.65
CA ALA A 421 28.48 -6.85 4.13
C ALA A 421 28.65 -7.11 2.63
N ALA A 422 28.98 -6.06 1.89
CA ALA A 422 29.04 -6.07 0.44
C ALA A 422 30.06 -7.09 -0.11
N ASN A 423 29.68 -7.75 -1.20
CA ASN A 423 30.54 -8.63 -2.00
C ASN A 423 31.07 -9.88 -1.27
N ARG A 424 30.42 -10.33 -0.20
CA ARG A 424 30.87 -11.49 0.59
C ARG A 424 30.14 -12.80 0.22
N GLY A 425 29.02 -12.72 -0.46
CA GLY A 425 28.22 -13.87 -0.88
C GLY A 425 28.81 -14.60 -2.10
N ASN A 426 28.51 -15.89 -2.17
CA ASN A 426 28.91 -16.80 -3.23
C ASN A 426 27.69 -17.56 -3.79
N LEU A 427 27.83 -18.14 -4.97
CA LEU A 427 26.92 -19.12 -5.55
C LEU A 427 27.63 -20.46 -5.63
N PHE A 428 27.03 -21.51 -5.04
CA PHE A 428 27.52 -22.86 -5.06
C PHE A 428 26.57 -23.79 -5.81
N ARG A 429 27.13 -24.80 -6.48
CA ARG A 429 26.44 -26.00 -6.93
C ARG A 429 26.84 -27.16 -6.02
N VAL A 430 25.88 -27.96 -5.58
CA VAL A 430 26.09 -29.13 -4.73
C VAL A 430 25.47 -30.35 -5.41
N ASP A 431 26.27 -31.36 -5.65
CA ASP A 431 25.88 -32.57 -6.35
C ASP A 431 25.30 -33.64 -5.38
N ALA A 432 24.69 -34.69 -5.94
CA ALA A 432 23.97 -35.70 -5.16
C ALA A 432 24.86 -36.46 -4.15
N ASP A 433 26.15 -36.51 -4.36
CA ASP A 433 27.14 -37.16 -3.48
C ASP A 433 27.68 -36.21 -2.38
N GLY A 434 27.18 -34.94 -2.32
CA GLY A 434 27.63 -33.93 -1.40
C GLY A 434 28.88 -33.16 -1.84
N SER A 435 29.47 -33.51 -2.97
CA SER A 435 30.53 -32.70 -3.58
C SER A 435 29.96 -31.36 -4.04
N TRP A 436 30.80 -30.33 -4.04
CA TRP A 436 30.35 -29.00 -4.38
C TRP A 436 31.36 -28.22 -5.21
N LYS A 437 30.87 -27.22 -5.93
CA LYS A 437 31.68 -26.29 -6.69
C LYS A 437 31.20 -24.85 -6.49
N LYS A 438 32.14 -23.94 -6.26
CA LYS A 438 31.85 -22.50 -6.26
C LYS A 438 31.73 -22.05 -7.71
N MET A 439 30.55 -21.58 -8.08
CA MET A 439 30.20 -21.23 -9.46
C MET A 439 30.43 -19.75 -9.73
N ASP A 440 30.12 -18.89 -8.72
CA ASP A 440 30.34 -17.44 -8.84
C ASP A 440 30.48 -16.81 -7.45
N THR A 441 30.87 -15.53 -7.40
CA THR A 441 31.21 -14.82 -6.17
C THR A 441 30.89 -13.32 -6.28
N GLY A 442 30.97 -12.64 -5.13
CA GLY A 442 30.86 -11.17 -5.10
C GLY A 442 29.42 -10.68 -5.01
N PHE A 443 28.50 -11.48 -4.48
CA PHE A 443 27.13 -11.07 -4.19
C PHE A 443 27.04 -10.42 -2.80
N THR A 444 26.06 -9.56 -2.59
CA THR A 444 25.78 -8.97 -1.30
C THR A 444 24.67 -9.72 -0.57
N VAL A 445 23.51 -9.87 -1.20
CA VAL A 445 22.38 -10.66 -0.72
C VAL A 445 21.92 -11.57 -1.85
N ALA A 446 22.48 -12.78 -1.89
CA ALA A 446 22.13 -13.80 -2.84
C ALA A 446 20.70 -14.30 -2.60
N ASN A 447 19.84 -14.20 -3.59
CA ASN A 447 18.42 -14.50 -3.49
C ASN A 447 17.91 -15.23 -4.73
N GLY A 448 16.65 -15.15 -5.05
CA GLY A 448 15.89 -15.87 -6.04
C GLY A 448 16.67 -16.44 -7.22
N LEU A 449 16.45 -17.70 -7.52
CA LEU A 449 17.07 -18.35 -8.68
C LEU A 449 16.07 -19.23 -9.44
N GLY A 450 16.33 -19.42 -10.73
CA GLY A 450 15.51 -20.22 -11.61
C GLY A 450 16.15 -20.44 -12.99
N TRP A 451 15.54 -21.27 -13.79
CA TRP A 451 16.03 -21.64 -15.11
C TRP A 451 14.95 -21.45 -16.17
N SER A 452 15.36 -21.08 -17.38
CA SER A 452 14.47 -21.07 -18.54
C SER A 452 13.91 -22.48 -18.81
N PRO A 453 12.72 -22.61 -19.44
CA PRO A 453 12.12 -23.91 -19.74
C PRO A 453 13.02 -24.83 -20.56
N ASP A 454 13.83 -24.27 -21.46
CA ASP A 454 14.82 -24.98 -22.29
C ASP A 454 16.14 -25.29 -21.57
N ASN A 455 16.30 -24.83 -20.33
CA ASN A 455 17.51 -24.97 -19.50
C ASN A 455 18.79 -24.40 -20.13
N THR A 456 18.68 -23.40 -21.00
CA THR A 456 19.83 -22.71 -21.61
C THR A 456 20.23 -21.45 -20.84
N ARG A 457 19.36 -20.96 -19.95
CA ARG A 457 19.57 -19.75 -19.14
C ARG A 457 19.33 -20.04 -17.66
N MET A 458 20.16 -19.46 -16.81
CA MET A 458 19.93 -19.40 -15.37
C MET A 458 19.75 -17.93 -14.95
N TYR A 459 18.82 -17.68 -14.06
CA TYR A 459 18.55 -16.37 -13.45
C TYR A 459 18.95 -16.40 -11.99
N PHE A 460 19.52 -15.27 -11.50
CA PHE A 460 19.98 -15.17 -10.11
C PHE A 460 19.89 -13.73 -9.60
N THR A 461 19.32 -13.55 -8.42
CA THR A 461 19.04 -12.24 -7.80
C THR A 461 20.13 -11.84 -6.81
N ASP A 462 20.59 -10.58 -6.86
CA ASP A 462 21.26 -9.88 -5.76
C ASP A 462 20.35 -8.75 -5.28
N SER A 463 19.62 -8.96 -4.19
CA SER A 463 18.62 -8.02 -3.67
C SER A 463 19.23 -6.67 -3.28
N HIS A 464 20.41 -6.67 -2.68
CA HIS A 464 21.08 -5.43 -2.27
C HIS A 464 21.52 -4.58 -3.46
N ARG A 465 21.96 -5.23 -4.54
CA ARG A 465 22.29 -4.56 -5.80
C ARG A 465 21.08 -4.26 -6.66
N LYS A 466 19.90 -4.66 -6.22
CA LYS A 466 18.65 -4.52 -6.98
C LYS A 466 18.78 -5.03 -8.42
N THR A 467 19.42 -6.18 -8.60
CA THR A 467 19.76 -6.70 -9.93
C THR A 467 19.45 -8.18 -10.02
N ILE A 468 18.76 -8.56 -11.09
CA ILE A 468 18.62 -9.96 -11.51
C ILE A 468 19.62 -10.18 -12.64
N TYR A 469 20.52 -11.13 -12.43
CA TYR A 469 21.50 -11.55 -13.42
C TYR A 469 20.98 -12.69 -14.26
N GLN A 470 21.41 -12.78 -15.51
CA GLN A 470 21.27 -13.91 -16.40
C GLN A 470 22.63 -14.52 -16.69
N TYR A 471 22.66 -15.87 -16.72
CA TYR A 471 23.82 -16.66 -17.16
C TYR A 471 23.42 -17.51 -18.34
N ASP A 472 24.39 -17.82 -19.21
CA ASP A 472 24.28 -18.97 -20.09
C ASP A 472 24.46 -20.24 -19.23
N PHE A 473 23.59 -21.22 -19.39
CA PHE A 473 23.54 -22.40 -18.56
C PHE A 473 23.68 -23.68 -19.39
N ASP A 474 24.55 -24.56 -18.96
CA ASP A 474 24.67 -25.92 -19.50
C ASP A 474 24.16 -26.93 -18.47
N LEU A 475 22.95 -27.45 -18.69
CA LEU A 475 22.30 -28.37 -17.77
C LEU A 475 23.10 -29.67 -17.63
N ILE A 476 23.70 -30.21 -18.71
CA ILE A 476 24.38 -31.51 -18.68
C ILE A 476 25.60 -31.44 -17.77
N ASN A 477 26.45 -30.45 -17.96
CA ASN A 477 27.68 -30.27 -17.19
C ASN A 477 27.46 -29.49 -15.88
N GLY A 478 26.28 -28.84 -15.69
CA GLY A 478 25.97 -28.01 -14.52
C GLY A 478 26.92 -26.85 -14.37
N VAL A 479 27.14 -26.09 -15.45
CA VAL A 479 28.03 -24.93 -15.45
C VAL A 479 27.31 -23.69 -15.95
N THR A 480 27.74 -22.55 -15.42
CA THR A 480 27.25 -21.22 -15.82
C THR A 480 28.38 -20.43 -16.47
N ALA A 481 28.04 -19.58 -17.42
CA ALA A 481 28.96 -18.67 -18.09
C ALA A 481 28.29 -17.30 -18.37
N ASN A 482 29.09 -16.31 -18.75
CA ASN A 482 28.60 -15.03 -19.30
C ASN A 482 27.57 -14.31 -18.41
N ARG A 483 27.88 -14.16 -17.11
CA ARG A 483 27.04 -13.35 -16.20
C ARG A 483 26.83 -11.94 -16.74
N ARG A 484 25.56 -11.54 -16.85
CA ARG A 484 25.16 -10.19 -17.28
C ARG A 484 23.89 -9.74 -16.56
N PRO A 485 23.71 -8.44 -16.28
CA PRO A 485 22.44 -7.94 -15.80
C PRO A 485 21.32 -8.22 -16.82
N LEU A 486 20.20 -8.73 -16.36
CA LEU A 486 18.95 -8.86 -17.12
C LEU A 486 17.99 -7.72 -16.73
N ILE A 487 17.80 -7.53 -15.42
CA ILE A 487 16.92 -6.49 -14.86
C ILE A 487 17.72 -5.73 -13.80
N THR A 488 17.68 -4.41 -13.84
CA THR A 488 18.17 -3.54 -12.76
C THR A 488 17.02 -2.62 -12.33
N PHE A 489 16.72 -2.63 -11.05
CA PHE A 489 15.62 -1.85 -10.47
C PHE A 489 16.14 -0.50 -9.98
N ASP A 490 15.29 0.52 -10.11
CA ASP A 490 15.60 1.86 -9.59
C ASP A 490 15.76 1.87 -8.07
N SER A 491 16.49 2.86 -7.55
CA SER A 491 16.73 3.02 -6.12
C SER A 491 15.44 3.19 -5.31
N ALA A 492 14.42 3.82 -5.90
CA ALA A 492 13.11 4.05 -5.28
C ALA A 492 12.17 2.83 -5.31
N ALA A 493 12.43 1.84 -6.16
CA ALA A 493 11.67 0.59 -6.16
C ALA A 493 12.00 -0.27 -4.94
N GLY A 494 11.10 -1.20 -4.59
CA GLY A 494 11.41 -2.29 -3.66
C GLY A 494 12.64 -3.09 -4.11
N SER A 495 13.07 -4.04 -3.32
CA SER A 495 14.20 -4.90 -3.70
C SER A 495 13.68 -6.24 -4.25
N PRO A 496 14.23 -6.74 -5.39
CA PRO A 496 13.91 -8.08 -5.86
C PRO A 496 14.39 -9.10 -4.84
N ASP A 497 13.57 -10.12 -4.57
CA ASP A 497 13.85 -11.14 -3.57
C ASP A 497 13.79 -12.53 -4.22
N GLY A 498 13.01 -13.47 -3.72
CA GLY A 498 12.85 -14.79 -4.32
C GLY A 498 12.16 -14.74 -5.68
N LEU A 499 12.45 -15.67 -6.57
CA LEU A 499 11.86 -15.77 -7.90
C LEU A 499 11.52 -17.21 -8.32
N THR A 500 10.57 -17.32 -9.25
CA THR A 500 10.32 -18.56 -10.00
C THR A 500 10.10 -18.25 -11.48
N VAL A 501 10.15 -19.30 -12.32
CA VAL A 501 9.97 -19.18 -13.77
C VAL A 501 8.75 -20.01 -14.19
N ASP A 502 7.86 -19.43 -15.00
CA ASP A 502 6.70 -20.13 -15.53
C ASP A 502 7.02 -20.93 -16.82
N ALA A 503 6.03 -21.67 -17.32
CA ALA A 503 6.17 -22.52 -18.51
C ALA A 503 6.41 -21.70 -19.80
N ASP A 504 6.03 -20.42 -19.83
CA ASP A 504 6.28 -19.49 -20.94
C ASP A 504 7.69 -18.86 -20.85
N GLY A 505 8.46 -19.19 -19.80
CA GLY A 505 9.79 -18.64 -19.55
C GLY A 505 9.79 -17.28 -18.87
N CYS A 506 8.63 -16.79 -18.42
CA CYS A 506 8.52 -15.53 -17.72
C CYS A 506 8.94 -15.66 -16.26
N LEU A 507 9.60 -14.62 -15.73
CA LEU A 507 10.09 -14.59 -14.36
C LEU A 507 9.02 -13.98 -13.44
N TRP A 508 8.72 -14.64 -12.33
CA TRP A 508 7.88 -14.12 -11.25
C TRP A 508 8.76 -13.78 -10.07
N VAL A 509 8.81 -12.50 -9.70
CA VAL A 509 9.77 -11.95 -8.74
C VAL A 509 9.04 -11.33 -7.57
N ALA A 510 9.32 -11.78 -6.36
CA ALA A 510 8.85 -11.14 -5.15
C ALA A 510 9.60 -9.82 -4.91
N MET A 511 8.86 -8.76 -4.57
CA MET A 511 9.41 -7.43 -4.37
C MET A 511 9.31 -7.04 -2.91
N TRP A 512 10.40 -7.14 -2.18
CA TRP A 512 10.51 -6.72 -0.78
C TRP A 512 10.28 -5.21 -0.66
N ASP A 513 9.38 -4.81 0.25
CA ASP A 513 8.91 -3.43 0.49
C ASP A 513 8.16 -2.79 -0.70
N ASP A 514 7.66 -3.57 -1.68
CA ASP A 514 6.89 -3.06 -2.83
C ASP A 514 5.47 -3.68 -2.97
N TRP A 515 5.01 -4.46 -2.01
CA TRP A 515 3.64 -5.01 -1.97
C TRP A 515 3.21 -5.78 -3.22
N CYS A 516 4.12 -6.39 -3.95
CA CYS A 516 3.79 -7.08 -5.19
C CYS A 516 4.71 -8.23 -5.54
N ILE A 517 4.21 -9.11 -6.40
CA ILE A 517 4.97 -10.00 -7.26
C ILE A 517 4.95 -9.39 -8.66
N VAL A 518 6.09 -9.32 -9.34
CA VAL A 518 6.17 -8.80 -10.71
C VAL A 518 6.48 -9.92 -11.68
N ARG A 519 5.73 -10.00 -12.79
CA ARG A 519 6.01 -10.90 -13.91
C ARG A 519 6.80 -10.17 -14.97
N PHE A 520 7.94 -10.73 -15.37
CA PHE A 520 8.78 -10.23 -16.46
C PHE A 520 8.82 -11.24 -17.59
N ASP A 521 8.92 -10.75 -18.84
CA ASP A 521 9.21 -11.62 -19.98
C ASP A 521 10.67 -12.13 -19.93
N PRO A 522 11.05 -13.14 -20.78
CA PRO A 522 12.41 -13.68 -20.79
C PRO A 522 13.51 -12.66 -21.13
N GLU A 523 13.16 -11.50 -21.67
CA GLU A 523 14.05 -10.38 -21.98
C GLU A 523 14.12 -9.36 -20.85
N GLY A 524 13.45 -9.60 -19.71
CA GLY A 524 13.47 -8.74 -18.52
C GLY A 524 12.53 -7.54 -18.58
N ARG A 525 11.58 -7.52 -19.51
CA ARG A 525 10.57 -6.47 -19.60
C ARG A 525 9.40 -6.80 -18.68
N GLU A 526 8.98 -5.84 -17.88
CA GLU A 526 7.82 -5.99 -17.00
C GLU A 526 6.54 -6.23 -17.82
N MET A 527 5.80 -7.28 -17.48
CA MET A 527 4.53 -7.62 -18.10
C MET A 527 3.34 -7.23 -17.24
N THR A 528 3.42 -7.52 -15.93
CA THR A 528 2.33 -7.26 -14.98
C THR A 528 2.80 -7.30 -13.53
N ARG A 529 2.03 -6.66 -12.65
CA ARG A 529 2.21 -6.70 -11.19
C ARG A 529 1.01 -7.32 -10.51
N LEU A 530 1.26 -8.33 -9.71
CA LEU A 530 0.30 -8.93 -8.80
C LEU A 530 0.43 -8.25 -7.43
N ARG A 531 -0.56 -7.46 -7.04
CA ARG A 531 -0.56 -6.79 -5.73
C ARG A 531 -0.80 -7.78 -4.60
N MET A 532 0.01 -7.64 -3.55
CA MET A 532 -0.08 -8.46 -2.35
C MET A 532 -0.66 -7.65 -1.19
N PRO A 533 -1.38 -8.29 -0.24
CA PRO A 533 -1.94 -7.60 0.93
C PRO A 533 -0.90 -7.34 2.03
N VAL A 534 0.39 -7.52 1.72
CA VAL A 534 1.51 -7.38 2.66
C VAL A 534 2.69 -6.64 2.01
N PRO A 535 3.46 -5.85 2.77
CA PRO A 535 4.56 -5.04 2.22
C PRO A 535 5.74 -5.89 1.73
N ARG A 536 5.94 -7.07 2.32
CA ARG A 536 7.13 -7.90 2.12
C ARG A 536 6.78 -9.31 1.66
N PRO A 537 6.29 -9.49 0.42
CA PRO A 537 6.39 -10.80 -0.21
C PRO A 537 7.88 -11.12 -0.38
N THR A 538 8.27 -12.33 -0.02
CA THR A 538 9.69 -12.73 0.05
C THR A 538 10.08 -13.64 -1.10
N SER A 539 9.24 -14.64 -1.40
CA SER A 539 9.52 -15.60 -2.46
C SER A 539 8.24 -16.20 -3.01
N CYS A 540 8.32 -16.89 -4.14
CA CYS A 540 7.17 -17.54 -4.74
C CYS A 540 7.55 -18.85 -5.47
N CYS A 541 6.58 -19.75 -5.57
CA CYS A 541 6.68 -20.95 -6.42
C CYS A 541 5.31 -21.35 -6.94
N PHE A 542 5.30 -22.04 -8.09
CA PHE A 542 4.08 -22.64 -8.61
C PHE A 542 3.81 -24.00 -7.98
N GLY A 543 2.54 -24.27 -7.68
CA GLY A 543 2.09 -25.55 -7.14
C GLY A 543 0.64 -25.84 -7.52
N GLY A 544 0.02 -26.78 -6.80
CA GLY A 544 -1.28 -27.32 -7.16
C GLY A 544 -1.17 -28.47 -8.15
N GLN A 545 -2.29 -29.17 -8.39
CA GLN A 545 -2.32 -30.35 -9.25
C GLN A 545 -1.88 -30.05 -10.69
N ASN A 546 -2.19 -28.85 -11.19
CA ASN A 546 -1.90 -28.41 -12.55
C ASN A 546 -0.74 -27.41 -12.62
N LEU A 547 -0.08 -27.08 -11.48
CA LEU A 547 0.94 -26.03 -11.36
C LEU A 547 0.43 -24.64 -11.78
N ASP A 548 -0.84 -24.36 -11.54
CA ASP A 548 -1.56 -23.14 -11.89
C ASP A 548 -1.86 -22.22 -10.69
N VAL A 549 -1.36 -22.61 -9.51
CA VAL A 549 -1.44 -21.83 -8.27
C VAL A 549 -0.07 -21.27 -7.93
N LEU A 550 0.06 -19.94 -7.87
CA LEU A 550 1.27 -19.29 -7.37
C LEU A 550 1.17 -19.16 -5.85
N TYR A 551 2.03 -19.85 -5.11
CA TYR A 551 2.19 -19.68 -3.67
C TYR A 551 3.22 -18.59 -3.40
N VAL A 552 2.94 -17.74 -2.41
CA VAL A 552 3.79 -16.60 -2.05
C VAL A 552 4.02 -16.58 -0.54
N THR A 553 5.28 -16.61 -0.13
CA THR A 553 5.70 -16.39 1.27
C THR A 553 5.86 -14.91 1.57
N SER A 554 5.81 -14.55 2.84
CA SER A 554 5.97 -13.15 3.26
C SER A 554 6.68 -13.03 4.61
N ALA A 555 7.13 -11.81 4.94
CA ALA A 555 7.82 -11.50 6.17
C ALA A 555 7.12 -10.41 6.99
N ARG A 556 7.31 -10.49 8.32
CA ARG A 556 6.92 -9.44 9.27
C ARG A 556 8.09 -8.82 10.03
N VAL A 557 9.29 -9.31 9.82
CA VAL A 557 10.50 -8.82 10.47
C VAL A 557 10.71 -7.32 10.21
N ARG A 558 11.08 -6.55 11.24
CA ARG A 558 11.32 -5.10 11.18
C ARG A 558 10.13 -4.25 10.70
N LEU A 559 8.91 -4.79 10.70
CA LEU A 559 7.71 -3.98 10.54
C LEU A 559 7.37 -3.35 11.88
N THR A 560 7.01 -2.08 11.86
CA THR A 560 6.50 -1.38 13.05
C THR A 560 5.12 -1.90 13.43
N GLU A 561 4.66 -1.62 14.66
CA GLU A 561 3.29 -1.96 15.07
C GLU A 561 2.25 -1.33 14.14
N ASP A 562 2.45 -0.10 13.72
CA ASP A 562 1.54 0.57 12.79
C ASP A 562 1.50 -0.13 11.42
N MET A 563 2.65 -0.55 10.91
CA MET A 563 2.72 -1.34 9.67
C MET A 563 2.05 -2.72 9.83
N LEU A 564 2.22 -3.38 10.97
CA LEU A 564 1.56 -4.65 11.26
C LEU A 564 0.04 -4.49 11.42
N ASN A 565 -0.39 -3.39 12.03
CA ASN A 565 -1.82 -3.03 12.11
C ASN A 565 -2.41 -2.74 10.73
N SER A 566 -1.63 -2.16 9.82
CA SER A 566 -2.06 -1.86 8.44
C SER A 566 -1.92 -3.05 7.49
N ALA A 567 -1.11 -4.07 7.84
CA ALA A 567 -0.92 -5.30 7.07
C ALA A 567 -0.89 -6.52 8.02
N PRO A 568 -2.03 -6.87 8.63
CA PRO A 568 -2.10 -7.89 9.69
C PRO A 568 -1.75 -9.30 9.21
N LEU A 569 -1.83 -9.55 7.91
CA LEU A 569 -1.45 -10.82 7.28
C LEU A 569 0.05 -10.93 6.97
N SER A 570 0.89 -9.96 7.37
CA SER A 570 2.35 -10.05 7.19
C SER A 570 2.93 -11.29 7.86
N GLY A 571 3.76 -12.01 7.13
CA GLY A 571 4.33 -13.31 7.54
C GLY A 571 3.47 -14.52 7.15
N SER A 572 2.28 -14.34 6.61
CA SER A 572 1.39 -15.42 6.15
C SER A 572 1.83 -16.00 4.81
N LEU A 573 1.29 -17.18 4.49
CA LEU A 573 1.38 -17.81 3.18
C LEU A 573 0.14 -17.48 2.35
N PHE A 574 0.35 -17.09 1.10
CA PHE A 574 -0.71 -16.77 0.14
C PHE A 574 -0.72 -17.74 -1.02
N ALA A 575 -1.89 -17.90 -1.64
CA ALA A 575 -2.10 -18.61 -2.89
C ALA A 575 -2.86 -17.74 -3.87
N VAL A 576 -2.47 -17.79 -5.13
CA VAL A 576 -3.07 -17.01 -6.21
C VAL A 576 -3.30 -17.92 -7.40
N ASN A 577 -4.55 -18.03 -7.83
CA ASN A 577 -4.88 -18.68 -9.09
C ASN A 577 -4.65 -17.70 -10.24
N ILE A 578 -3.82 -18.08 -11.21
CA ILE A 578 -3.48 -17.21 -12.33
C ILE A 578 -3.98 -17.86 -13.61
N PRO A 579 -5.15 -17.44 -14.13
CA PRO A 579 -5.72 -18.03 -15.34
C PRO A 579 -4.77 -17.95 -16.53
N GLY A 580 -4.57 -19.09 -17.22
CA GLY A 580 -3.74 -19.18 -18.42
C GLY A 580 -2.23 -19.22 -18.16
N VAL A 581 -1.79 -19.19 -16.90
CA VAL A 581 -0.36 -19.33 -16.54
C VAL A 581 -0.16 -20.65 -15.80
N ARG A 582 0.93 -21.33 -16.11
CA ARG A 582 1.36 -22.55 -15.44
C ARG A 582 2.84 -22.45 -15.08
N GLY A 583 3.20 -22.99 -13.93
CA GLY A 583 4.58 -23.16 -13.53
C GLY A 583 5.23 -24.39 -14.16
N LEU A 584 6.50 -24.55 -13.86
CA LEU A 584 7.25 -25.76 -14.14
C LEU A 584 7.35 -26.60 -12.86
N PRO A 585 7.37 -27.94 -12.94
CA PRO A 585 7.58 -28.78 -11.77
C PRO A 585 8.89 -28.42 -11.07
N GLU A 586 8.85 -28.20 -9.77
CA GLU A 586 10.09 -28.05 -8.98
C GLU A 586 10.80 -29.41 -8.89
N THR A 587 12.12 -29.37 -8.96
CA THR A 587 12.96 -30.58 -8.94
C THR A 587 13.42 -30.88 -7.52
N THR A 588 13.26 -32.12 -7.08
CA THR A 588 13.79 -32.62 -5.80
C THR A 588 15.31 -32.77 -5.85
N PHE A 589 15.98 -32.71 -4.70
CA PHE A 589 17.41 -32.99 -4.60
C PHE A 589 17.67 -34.47 -4.87
N ALA A 590 18.63 -34.76 -5.75
CA ALA A 590 18.89 -36.14 -6.23
C ALA A 590 19.64 -37.02 -5.23
N GLY A 591 20.28 -36.46 -4.17
CA GLY A 591 21.06 -37.14 -3.16
C GLY A 591 20.32 -37.60 -1.90
#